data_c6e835036ee67021c0e80ecc7025e5ad
#
_entry.id   c6e835036ee67021c0e80ecc7025e5ad
#
_cell.length_a   1.000
_cell.length_b   1.000
_cell.length_c   1.000
_cell.angle_alpha   90.00
_cell.angle_beta   90.00
_cell.angle_gamma   90.00
#
_symmetry.space_group_name_H-M   'P 1'
#
loop_
_entity.id
_entity.type
_entity.pdbx_description
1 polymer ?
#
loop_
_entity_poly.entity_id
_entity_poly.type
_entity_poly.pdbx_seq_one_letter_code
_entity_poly.pdbx_strand_id
1 'polypeptide(L)'
;LGTAIIYSDVLEHINEDLQQLEYQKQDIIASVSTFITGKRISEYYGKDLAHPRRLCPACSAQAEAEEIAKEALLASFSEKEFRSAYESSLGVCILHLQSLLRSSPNKHTFQFLKSHSIKQNNILRKQLLEIIRKHDYRFRAEPITEERGADMRAIRHIAGEAGTRGLDLD
;
A
#
# COMPACT_ATOMS: atom_id res chain seq x y z
N LEU A 1 0.67 -3.04 22.65
CA LEU A 1 0.43 -1.61 22.86
C LEU A 1 1.37 -0.74 22.00
N GLY A 2 2.68 -0.91 22.11
CA GLY A 2 3.65 -0.08 21.35
C GLY A 2 3.40 -0.11 19.84
N THR A 3 3.19 -1.28 19.27
CA THR A 3 2.84 -1.46 17.85
C THR A 3 1.58 -0.66 17.49
N ALA A 4 0.52 -0.74 18.29
CA ALA A 4 -0.72 -0.05 18.00
C ALA A 4 -0.56 1.49 18.00
N ILE A 5 0.25 2.02 18.93
CA ILE A 5 0.53 3.47 19.00
C ILE A 5 1.28 3.91 17.74
N ILE A 6 2.40 3.25 17.42
CA ILE A 6 3.24 3.62 16.28
C ILE A 6 2.44 3.54 14.96
N TYR A 7 1.74 2.43 14.73
CA TYR A 7 1.03 2.25 13.47
C TYR A 7 -0.24 3.10 13.35
N SER A 8 -0.86 3.50 14.47
CA SER A 8 -1.93 4.51 14.44
C SER A 8 -1.44 5.86 13.94
N ASP A 9 -0.27 6.29 14.41
CA ASP A 9 0.39 7.54 14.01
C ASP A 9 0.85 7.48 12.53
N VAL A 10 1.50 6.39 12.14
CA VAL A 10 1.90 6.16 10.74
C VAL A 10 0.71 6.21 9.77
N LEU A 11 -0.42 5.60 10.12
CA LEU A 11 -1.62 5.64 9.28
C LEU A 11 -2.24 7.03 9.18
N GLU A 12 -2.11 7.86 10.21
CA GLU A 12 -2.53 9.27 10.16
C GLU A 12 -1.71 10.05 9.14
N HIS A 13 -0.38 9.97 9.21
CA HIS A 13 0.52 10.63 8.27
C HIS A 13 0.33 10.13 6.82
N ILE A 14 0.18 8.81 6.61
CA ILE A 14 -0.14 8.27 5.29
C ILE A 14 -1.44 8.87 4.73
N ASN A 15 -2.46 9.04 5.57
CA ASN A 15 -3.71 9.65 5.14
C ASN A 15 -3.54 11.14 4.77
N GLU A 16 -2.73 11.89 5.51
CA GLU A 16 -2.40 13.28 5.19
C GLU A 16 -1.70 13.37 3.82
N ASP A 17 -0.69 12.55 3.60
CA ASP A 17 0.02 12.47 2.31
C ASP A 17 -0.93 12.09 1.17
N LEU A 18 -1.79 11.09 1.36
CA LEU A 18 -2.78 10.69 0.38
C LEU A 18 -3.78 11.81 0.07
N GLN A 19 -4.19 12.61 1.07
CA GLN A 19 -5.11 13.73 0.85
C GLN A 19 -4.50 14.81 -0.05
N GLN A 20 -3.19 15.06 0.10
CA GLN A 20 -2.46 16.05 -0.69
C GLN A 20 -2.10 15.56 -2.09
N LEU A 21 -2.14 14.23 -2.33
CA LEU A 21 -1.74 13.66 -3.61
C LEU A 21 -2.74 14.01 -4.71
N GLU A 22 -2.25 14.61 -5.79
CA GLU A 22 -3.04 14.96 -6.97
C GLU A 22 -2.76 14.03 -8.14
N TYR A 23 -3.78 13.79 -8.96
CA TYR A 23 -3.62 13.05 -10.19
C TYR A 23 -2.78 13.85 -11.20
N GLN A 24 -1.63 13.32 -11.56
CA GLN A 24 -0.80 13.84 -12.65
C GLN A 24 -0.96 12.92 -13.86
N LYS A 25 -1.43 13.48 -14.97
CA LYS A 25 -1.46 12.75 -16.24
C LYS A 25 -0.01 12.44 -16.60
N GLN A 26 0.33 11.16 -16.73
CA GLN A 26 1.66 10.79 -17.21
C GLN A 26 1.79 11.25 -18.66
N ASP A 27 2.60 12.26 -18.91
CA ASP A 27 3.03 12.59 -20.25
C ASP A 27 3.89 11.42 -20.77
N ILE A 28 3.41 10.79 -21.84
CA ILE A 28 4.06 9.63 -22.49
C ILE A 28 5.53 9.96 -22.84
N ILE A 29 5.83 11.23 -23.10
CA ILE A 29 7.18 11.73 -23.40
C ILE A 29 8.11 11.62 -22.16
N ALA A 30 7.61 11.84 -20.95
CA ALA A 30 8.43 11.73 -19.72
C ALA A 30 8.74 10.27 -19.38
N SER A 31 7.84 9.32 -19.71
CA SER A 31 8.07 7.89 -19.46
C SER A 31 9.13 7.30 -20.44
N VAL A 32 9.16 7.75 -21.70
CA VAL A 32 10.17 7.33 -22.68
C VAL A 32 11.57 7.83 -22.29
N SER A 33 11.67 9.08 -21.84
CA SER A 33 12.95 9.66 -21.39
C SER A 33 13.52 8.97 -20.15
N THR A 34 12.65 8.49 -19.23
CA THR A 34 13.07 7.79 -18.01
C THR A 34 13.54 6.36 -18.30
N PHE A 35 12.95 5.72 -19.29
CA PHE A 35 13.35 4.37 -19.73
C PHE A 35 14.75 4.38 -20.37
N ILE A 36 15.08 5.45 -21.11
CA ILE A 36 16.37 5.59 -21.80
C ILE A 36 17.50 6.02 -20.84
N THR A 37 17.21 6.80 -19.81
CA THR A 37 18.24 7.39 -18.95
C THR A 37 18.51 6.64 -17.65
N GLY A 38 17.72 5.67 -17.26
CA GLY A 38 17.94 4.83 -16.06
C GLY A 38 18.03 5.63 -14.74
N LYS A 39 17.65 6.92 -14.74
CA LYS A 39 18.03 7.89 -13.71
C LYS A 39 17.13 7.94 -12.47
N ARG A 40 16.03 7.18 -12.43
CA ARG A 40 15.04 7.32 -11.34
C ARG A 40 15.13 6.32 -10.18
N ILE A 41 15.97 5.32 -10.26
CA ILE A 41 16.16 4.36 -9.16
C ILE A 41 17.26 4.83 -8.18
N SER A 42 18.16 5.73 -8.61
CA SER A 42 19.34 6.09 -7.82
C SER A 42 19.16 7.26 -6.84
N GLU A 43 18.07 8.02 -6.93
CA GLU A 43 17.88 9.19 -6.04
C GLU A 43 17.24 8.86 -4.68
N TYR A 44 16.57 7.72 -4.56
CA TYR A 44 15.90 7.34 -3.31
C TYR A 44 16.68 6.39 -2.42
N TYR A 45 17.70 5.74 -2.96
CA TYR A 45 18.61 4.89 -2.18
C TYR A 45 20.01 5.45 -2.36
N GLY A 46 20.57 6.01 -1.29
CA GLY A 46 21.95 6.44 -1.26
C GLY A 46 22.87 5.39 -1.86
N LYS A 47 24.08 5.76 -2.21
CA LYS A 47 25.11 4.93 -2.87
C LYS A 47 25.41 3.66 -2.05
N ASP A 48 24.47 2.74 -1.98
CA ASP A 48 24.61 1.46 -1.30
C ASP A 48 25.31 0.49 -2.24
N LEU A 49 26.49 0.07 -1.83
CA LEU A 49 27.30 -0.96 -2.47
C LEU A 49 26.59 -2.32 -2.56
N ALA A 50 25.42 -2.47 -1.93
CA ALA A 50 24.64 -3.71 -1.84
C ALA A 50 23.59 -3.89 -2.95
N HIS A 51 23.37 -2.90 -3.84
CA HIS A 51 22.42 -3.09 -4.93
C HIS A 51 23.12 -3.76 -6.13
N PRO A 52 22.77 -5.02 -6.42
CA PRO A 52 23.31 -5.68 -7.60
C PRO A 52 22.84 -4.87 -8.83
N ARG A 53 23.80 -4.57 -9.73
CA ARG A 53 23.52 -3.88 -11.00
C ARG A 53 22.54 -4.63 -11.91
N ARG A 54 22.22 -5.87 -11.57
CA ARG A 54 21.21 -6.72 -12.24
C ARG A 54 20.42 -7.46 -11.19
N LEU A 55 19.11 -7.47 -11.35
CA LEU A 55 18.24 -8.35 -10.54
C LEU A 55 18.59 -9.81 -10.86
N CYS A 56 18.53 -10.68 -9.85
CA CYS A 56 18.62 -12.11 -10.11
C CYS A 56 17.41 -12.56 -10.96
N PRO A 57 17.49 -13.68 -11.71
CA PRO A 57 16.39 -14.14 -12.57
C PRO A 57 15.07 -14.31 -11.83
N ALA A 58 15.08 -14.77 -10.58
CA ALA A 58 13.87 -14.90 -9.76
C ALA A 58 13.26 -13.53 -9.42
N CYS A 59 14.08 -12.55 -9.00
CA CYS A 59 13.59 -11.19 -8.73
C CYS A 59 13.06 -10.50 -9.99
N SER A 60 13.67 -10.79 -11.16
CA SER A 60 13.19 -10.26 -12.45
C SER A 60 11.83 -10.84 -12.81
N ALA A 61 11.67 -12.15 -12.71
CA ALA A 61 10.40 -12.84 -12.98
C ALA A 61 9.29 -12.38 -12.03
N GLN A 62 9.61 -12.16 -10.75
CA GLN A 62 8.66 -11.63 -9.78
C GLN A 62 8.22 -10.22 -10.15
N ALA A 63 9.15 -9.33 -10.51
CA ALA A 63 8.83 -7.96 -10.90
C ALA A 63 7.95 -7.90 -12.16
N GLU A 64 8.19 -8.78 -13.14
CA GLU A 64 7.34 -8.92 -14.33
C GLU A 64 5.93 -9.41 -13.96
N ALA A 65 5.80 -10.41 -13.09
CA ALA A 65 4.52 -10.90 -12.64
C ALA A 65 3.72 -9.84 -11.85
N GLU A 66 4.38 -9.06 -11.01
CA GLU A 66 3.77 -7.94 -10.30
C GLU A 66 3.26 -6.85 -11.26
N GLU A 67 4.02 -6.55 -12.33
CA GLU A 67 3.60 -5.56 -13.32
C GLU A 67 2.38 -6.05 -14.11
N ILE A 68 2.37 -7.30 -14.55
CA ILE A 68 1.22 -7.92 -15.24
C ILE A 68 -0.02 -7.90 -14.32
N ALA A 69 0.12 -8.28 -13.05
CA ALA A 69 -0.97 -8.29 -12.10
C ALA A 69 -1.51 -6.85 -11.86
N LYS A 70 -0.64 -5.86 -11.79
CA LYS A 70 -0.99 -4.45 -11.65
C LYS A 70 -1.79 -3.95 -12.85
N GLU A 71 -1.33 -4.24 -14.05
CA GLU A 71 -2.03 -3.85 -15.29
C GLU A 71 -3.41 -4.50 -15.38
N ALA A 72 -3.52 -5.79 -15.11
CA ALA A 72 -4.78 -6.51 -15.08
C ALA A 72 -5.75 -5.92 -14.04
N LEU A 73 -5.26 -5.61 -12.83
CA LEU A 73 -6.03 -4.99 -11.78
C LEU A 73 -6.56 -3.61 -12.23
N LEU A 74 -5.71 -2.76 -12.80
CA LEU A 74 -6.11 -1.43 -13.26
C LEU A 74 -7.13 -1.50 -14.42
N ALA A 75 -7.00 -2.45 -15.33
CA ALA A 75 -7.97 -2.67 -16.41
C ALA A 75 -9.35 -3.09 -15.87
N SER A 76 -9.37 -3.94 -14.84
CA SER A 76 -10.60 -4.45 -14.21
C SER A 76 -11.44 -3.35 -13.53
N PHE A 77 -10.86 -2.19 -13.20
CA PHE A 77 -11.62 -1.05 -12.66
C PHE A 77 -12.60 -0.41 -13.67
N SER A 78 -12.58 -0.79 -14.93
CA SER A 78 -13.64 -0.44 -15.90
C SER A 78 -14.95 -1.16 -15.60
N GLU A 79 -14.90 -2.33 -14.97
CA GLU A 79 -16.04 -3.17 -14.67
C GLU A 79 -16.70 -2.77 -13.34
N LYS A 80 -18.03 -2.62 -13.36
CA LYS A 80 -18.79 -2.19 -12.18
C LYS A 80 -18.77 -3.24 -11.05
N GLU A 81 -18.91 -4.51 -11.43
CA GLU A 81 -18.88 -5.63 -10.49
C GLU A 81 -17.54 -5.72 -9.77
N PHE A 82 -16.45 -5.55 -10.50
CA PHE A 82 -15.12 -5.53 -9.91
C PHE A 82 -14.94 -4.37 -8.92
N ARG A 83 -15.36 -3.17 -9.28
CA ARG A 83 -15.30 -2.02 -8.36
C ARG A 83 -16.08 -2.26 -7.09
N SER A 84 -17.30 -2.81 -7.20
CA SER A 84 -18.13 -3.15 -6.03
C SER A 84 -17.46 -4.19 -5.13
N ALA A 85 -16.86 -5.22 -5.72
CA ALA A 85 -16.08 -6.21 -4.97
C ALA A 85 -14.85 -5.60 -4.29
N TYR A 86 -14.12 -4.72 -4.99
CA TYR A 86 -12.98 -4.03 -4.41
C TYR A 86 -13.37 -3.11 -3.25
N GLU A 87 -14.51 -2.39 -3.35
CA GLU A 87 -15.03 -1.54 -2.26
C GLU A 87 -15.33 -2.31 -0.97
N SER A 88 -15.70 -3.58 -1.09
CA SER A 88 -15.94 -4.46 0.06
C SER A 88 -14.68 -5.14 0.59
N SER A 89 -13.57 -5.03 -0.12
CA SER A 89 -12.28 -5.61 0.26
C SER A 89 -11.49 -4.70 1.22
N LEU A 90 -10.39 -5.24 1.76
CA LEU A 90 -9.40 -4.45 2.52
C LEU A 90 -8.50 -3.61 1.61
N GLY A 91 -8.60 -3.77 0.30
CA GLY A 91 -7.72 -3.14 -0.66
C GLY A 91 -6.34 -3.79 -0.72
N VAL A 92 -5.36 -3.02 -1.20
CA VAL A 92 -3.97 -3.45 -1.32
C VAL A 92 -3.10 -2.79 -0.25
N CYS A 93 -1.91 -3.32 0.01
CA CYS A 93 -0.95 -2.68 0.93
C CYS A 93 -0.44 -1.35 0.36
N ILE A 94 0.10 -0.50 1.21
CA ILE A 94 0.54 0.87 0.85
C ILE A 94 1.59 0.86 -0.27
N LEU A 95 2.49 -0.12 -0.30
CA LEU A 95 3.50 -0.23 -1.36
C LEU A 95 2.87 -0.47 -2.74
N HIS A 96 1.92 -1.42 -2.83
CA HIS A 96 1.18 -1.67 -4.06
C HIS A 96 0.24 -0.52 -4.41
N LEU A 97 -0.38 0.13 -3.41
CA LEU A 97 -1.21 1.32 -3.64
C LEU A 97 -0.41 2.43 -4.33
N GLN A 98 0.80 2.73 -3.85
CA GLN A 98 1.67 3.74 -4.47
C GLN A 98 1.95 3.41 -5.94
N SER A 99 2.25 2.15 -6.23
CA SER A 99 2.47 1.68 -7.61
C SER A 99 1.21 1.85 -8.47
N LEU A 100 0.04 1.45 -7.97
CA LEU A 100 -1.24 1.58 -8.67
C LEU A 100 -1.62 3.04 -8.92
N LEU A 101 -1.44 3.93 -7.94
CA LEU A 101 -1.73 5.36 -8.09
C LEU A 101 -0.84 6.00 -9.16
N ARG A 102 0.45 5.65 -9.21
CA ARG A 102 1.39 6.13 -10.24
C ARG A 102 1.02 5.66 -11.64
N SER A 103 0.50 4.45 -11.78
CA SER A 103 0.13 3.84 -13.05
C SER A 103 -1.36 4.00 -13.39
N SER A 104 -2.12 4.76 -12.60
CA SER A 104 -3.56 4.92 -12.81
C SER A 104 -3.88 5.49 -14.18
N PRO A 105 -4.72 4.82 -14.99
CA PRO A 105 -4.97 5.20 -16.39
C PRO A 105 -5.77 6.50 -16.52
N ASN A 106 -6.52 6.87 -15.49
CA ASN A 106 -7.36 8.06 -15.49
C ASN A 106 -7.62 8.58 -14.05
N LYS A 107 -8.08 9.83 -13.97
CA LYS A 107 -8.38 10.52 -12.72
C LYS A 107 -9.46 9.80 -11.89
N HIS A 108 -10.43 9.15 -12.53
CA HIS A 108 -11.51 8.46 -11.82
C HIS A 108 -10.98 7.25 -11.04
N THR A 109 -10.20 6.38 -11.68
CA THR A 109 -9.57 5.23 -11.03
C THR A 109 -8.61 5.66 -9.91
N PHE A 110 -7.83 6.71 -10.16
CA PHE A 110 -6.95 7.31 -9.15
C PHE A 110 -7.73 7.75 -7.91
N GLN A 111 -8.79 8.53 -8.08
CA GLN A 111 -9.60 9.03 -6.97
C GLN A 111 -10.31 7.90 -6.23
N PHE A 112 -10.78 6.89 -6.95
CA PHE A 112 -11.40 5.72 -6.36
C PHE A 112 -10.42 4.97 -5.45
N LEU A 113 -9.23 4.62 -5.93
CA LEU A 113 -8.19 3.94 -5.15
C LEU A 113 -7.77 4.75 -3.92
N LYS A 114 -7.54 6.04 -4.11
CA LYS A 114 -7.18 6.98 -3.05
C LYS A 114 -8.25 7.04 -1.95
N SER A 115 -9.50 7.28 -2.32
CA SER A 115 -10.59 7.41 -1.35
C SER A 115 -10.89 6.10 -0.61
N HIS A 116 -10.81 4.96 -1.31
CA HIS A 116 -10.95 3.64 -0.70
C HIS A 116 -9.84 3.41 0.34
N SER A 117 -8.57 3.68 -0.01
CA SER A 117 -7.46 3.49 0.91
C SER A 117 -7.59 4.37 2.16
N ILE A 118 -7.94 5.65 2.01
CA ILE A 118 -8.19 6.55 3.15
C ILE A 118 -9.30 5.99 4.06
N LYS A 119 -10.37 5.45 3.48
CA LYS A 119 -11.46 4.82 4.24
C LYS A 119 -10.95 3.62 5.05
N GLN A 120 -10.19 2.72 4.42
CA GLN A 120 -9.66 1.52 5.08
C GLN A 120 -8.63 1.89 6.17
N ASN A 121 -7.75 2.85 5.91
CA ASN A 121 -6.81 3.38 6.90
C ASN A 121 -7.53 3.94 8.13
N ASN A 122 -8.62 4.68 7.93
CA ASN A 122 -9.42 5.24 9.03
C ASN A 122 -10.09 4.15 9.87
N ILE A 123 -10.58 3.08 9.24
CA ILE A 123 -11.17 1.94 9.95
C ILE A 123 -10.08 1.25 10.79
N LEU A 124 -8.95 0.95 10.18
CA LEU A 124 -7.84 0.28 10.86
C LEU A 124 -7.28 1.14 12.00
N ARG A 125 -7.12 2.45 11.78
CA ARG A 125 -6.68 3.38 12.82
C ARG A 125 -7.65 3.41 14.02
N LYS A 126 -8.96 3.43 13.77
CA LYS A 126 -9.94 3.34 14.87
C LYS A 126 -9.80 2.06 15.70
N GLN A 127 -9.54 0.92 15.04
CA GLN A 127 -9.30 -0.35 15.72
C GLN A 127 -8.01 -0.32 16.55
N LEU A 128 -6.94 0.30 16.04
CA LEU A 128 -5.70 0.48 16.80
C LEU A 128 -5.88 1.39 18.02
N LEU A 129 -6.61 2.49 17.87
CA LEU A 129 -6.95 3.39 18.99
C LEU A 129 -7.79 2.67 20.05
N GLU A 130 -8.67 1.74 19.66
CA GLU A 130 -9.44 0.95 20.59
C GLU A 130 -8.57 -0.06 21.36
N ILE A 131 -7.56 -0.66 20.72
CA ILE A 131 -6.54 -1.47 21.42
C ILE A 131 -5.81 -0.61 22.47
N ILE A 132 -5.41 0.61 22.11
CA ILE A 132 -4.73 1.54 23.03
C ILE A 132 -5.62 1.88 24.21
N ARG A 133 -6.89 2.22 23.96
CA ARG A 133 -7.88 2.53 25.00
C ARG A 133 -8.10 1.37 25.98
N LYS A 134 -8.32 0.17 25.45
CA LYS A 134 -8.57 -1.04 26.26
C LYS A 134 -7.33 -1.56 27.01
N HIS A 135 -6.16 -1.01 26.72
CA HIS A 135 -4.96 -1.30 27.50
C HIS A 135 -4.95 -0.58 28.85
N ASP A 136 -5.75 0.47 29.02
CA ASP A 136 -5.98 1.12 30.32
C ASP A 136 -6.77 0.15 31.23
N TYR A 137 -6.32 0.01 32.50
CA TYR A 137 -6.94 -0.88 33.48
C TYR A 137 -8.43 -0.65 33.67
N ARG A 138 -8.92 0.58 33.45
CA ARG A 138 -10.34 0.97 33.58
C ARG A 138 -11.24 0.28 32.56
N PHE A 139 -10.68 -0.08 31.40
CA PHE A 139 -11.41 -0.66 30.26
C PHE A 139 -11.06 -2.12 30.00
N ARG A 140 -10.14 -2.71 30.80
CA ARG A 140 -9.62 -4.06 30.60
C ARG A 140 -10.68 -5.16 30.65
N ALA A 141 -11.80 -4.92 31.30
CA ALA A 141 -12.91 -5.87 31.38
C ALA A 141 -13.81 -5.88 30.13
N GLU A 142 -13.65 -4.91 29.22
CA GLU A 142 -14.43 -4.86 27.99
C GLU A 142 -13.98 -5.96 27.01
N PRO A 143 -14.93 -6.60 26.30
CA PRO A 143 -14.60 -7.65 25.35
C PRO A 143 -13.78 -7.08 24.17
N ILE A 144 -12.81 -7.87 23.72
CA ILE A 144 -12.07 -7.58 22.48
C ILE A 144 -12.95 -8.01 21.29
N THR A 145 -13.24 -7.08 20.39
CA THR A 145 -14.15 -7.25 19.25
C THR A 145 -13.43 -7.10 17.92
N GLU A 146 -13.78 -6.10 17.12
CA GLU A 146 -13.25 -5.86 15.79
C GLU A 146 -11.77 -5.46 15.77
N GLU A 147 -11.26 -4.93 16.88
CA GLU A 147 -9.86 -4.54 17.02
C GLU A 147 -8.91 -5.74 17.19
N ARG A 148 -9.43 -6.95 17.37
CA ARG A 148 -8.58 -8.15 17.50
C ARG A 148 -7.65 -8.29 16.30
N GLY A 149 -6.34 -8.31 16.54
CA GLY A 149 -5.31 -8.45 15.51
C GLY A 149 -5.15 -7.24 14.57
N ALA A 150 -5.69 -6.07 14.94
CA ALA A 150 -5.54 -4.86 14.13
C ALA A 150 -4.09 -4.41 14.01
N ASP A 151 -3.26 -4.68 15.01
CA ASP A 151 -1.81 -4.43 15.00
C ASP A 151 -1.11 -5.25 13.90
N MET A 152 -1.42 -6.53 13.76
CA MET A 152 -0.89 -7.38 12.69
C MET A 152 -1.43 -6.97 11.31
N ARG A 153 -2.73 -6.60 11.22
CA ARG A 153 -3.28 -6.06 9.97
C ARG A 153 -2.60 -4.76 9.57
N ALA A 154 -2.26 -3.89 10.51
CA ALA A 154 -1.54 -2.64 10.23
C ALA A 154 -0.13 -2.90 9.70
N ILE A 155 0.61 -3.84 10.29
CA ILE A 155 1.94 -4.23 9.80
C ILE A 155 1.84 -4.71 8.35
N ARG A 156 0.93 -5.65 8.05
CA ARG A 156 0.73 -6.18 6.71
C ARG A 156 0.30 -5.11 5.71
N HIS A 157 -0.58 -4.21 6.14
CA HIS A 157 -1.07 -3.14 5.29
C HIS A 157 0.03 -2.13 4.92
N ILE A 158 0.93 -1.82 5.83
CA ILE A 158 1.99 -0.84 5.63
C ILE A 158 3.23 -1.47 4.97
N ALA A 159 3.71 -2.57 5.51
CA ALA A 159 4.95 -3.22 5.06
C ALA A 159 4.77 -4.27 3.96
N GLY A 160 3.53 -4.66 3.68
CA GLY A 160 3.21 -5.81 2.84
C GLY A 160 3.17 -7.11 3.64
N GLU A 161 2.69 -8.18 3.01
CA GLU A 161 2.63 -9.50 3.62
C GLU A 161 3.89 -10.30 3.28
N ALA A 162 4.39 -11.07 4.25
CA ALA A 162 5.48 -12.02 4.02
C ALA A 162 5.02 -13.02 2.93
N GLY A 163 5.91 -13.37 2.01
CA GLY A 163 5.59 -14.24 0.88
C GLY A 163 5.26 -13.51 -0.42
N THR A 164 4.78 -12.28 -0.39
CA THR A 164 4.65 -11.46 -1.61
C THR A 164 6.01 -11.11 -2.23
N ARG A 165 7.10 -11.28 -1.46
CA ARG A 165 8.49 -11.12 -1.92
C ARG A 165 9.28 -12.43 -1.93
N GLY A 166 8.60 -13.58 -1.90
CA GLY A 166 9.29 -14.89 -1.87
C GLY A 166 10.15 -15.12 -0.63
N LEU A 167 9.85 -14.45 0.48
CA LEU A 167 10.56 -14.55 1.74
C LEU A 167 9.72 -15.26 2.82
N ASP A 168 8.97 -16.30 2.45
CA ASP A 168 8.50 -17.27 3.42
C ASP A 168 9.72 -18.09 3.84
N LEU A 169 10.39 -17.60 4.85
CA LEU A 169 11.30 -18.41 5.64
C LEU A 169 10.44 -19.05 6.74
N ASP A 170 10.05 -20.30 6.54
CA ASP A 170 9.58 -21.21 7.59
C ASP A 170 10.64 -21.40 8.68
#